data_1941fb54625e5ca11114c28de73b4ed1
#
_entry.id   1941fb54625e5ca11114c28de73b4ed1
#
_cell.length_a   1.000
_cell.length_b   1.000
_cell.length_c   1.000
_cell.angle_alpha   90.00
_cell.angle_beta   90.00
_cell.angle_gamma   90.00
#
_symmetry.space_group_name_H-M   'P 1'
#
loop_
_entity.id
_entity.type
_entity.pdbx_description
1 polymer ?
#
loop_
_entity_poly.entity_id
_entity_poly.type
_entity_poly.pdbx_seq_one_letter_code
_entity_poly.pdbx_strand_id
1 'polypeptide(L)'
;MKSQWIEHQGREILNIDFSNFHDSDSELQREVNNILTGIGKEMYSKPLHSVLVLVDLRNTKMTSSIQKIITERITDTRKYVAKTAVLGMTGIRKAFLDYFGRIAMSDTRAFDDFDTAANWLLE
;
A
#
# COMPACT_ATOMS: atom_id res chain seq x y z
N MET A 1 -3.65 -10.20 11.89
CA MET A 1 -3.57 -9.18 10.83
C MET A 1 -2.12 -9.05 10.35
N LYS A 2 -1.92 -9.10 9.05
CA LYS A 2 -0.58 -9.03 8.46
C LYS A 2 -0.08 -7.58 8.37
N SER A 3 -0.98 -6.64 8.11
CA SER A 3 -0.62 -5.23 7.96
C SER A 3 -0.41 -4.58 9.33
N GLN A 4 0.57 -3.68 9.42
CA GLN A 4 0.88 -3.01 10.69
C GLN A 4 1.73 -1.76 10.44
N TRP A 5 1.73 -0.86 11.42
CA TRP A 5 2.71 0.21 11.46
C TRP A 5 4.05 -0.38 11.89
N ILE A 6 5.11 -0.04 11.16
CA ILE A 6 6.47 -0.48 11.47
C ILE A 6 7.36 0.73 11.62
N GLU A 7 8.49 0.55 12.32
CA GLU A 7 9.51 1.59 12.43
C GLU A 7 10.73 1.19 11.63
N HIS A 8 11.22 2.12 10.80
CA HIS A 8 12.42 1.91 10.00
C HIS A 8 13.30 3.15 10.15
N GLN A 9 14.47 2.98 10.75
CA GLN A 9 15.42 4.07 10.99
C GLN A 9 14.78 5.27 11.70
N GLY A 10 13.96 5.00 12.70
CA GLY A 10 13.32 6.01 13.53
C GLY A 10 12.08 6.65 12.95
N ARG A 11 11.60 6.20 11.79
CA ARG A 11 10.40 6.74 11.17
C ARG A 11 9.34 5.66 10.98
N GLU A 12 8.09 6.06 11.12
CA GLU A 12 6.95 5.14 10.95
C GLU A 12 6.58 4.96 9.50
N ILE A 13 6.33 3.70 9.13
CA ILE A 13 5.82 3.32 7.81
C ILE A 13 4.57 2.47 8.02
N LEU A 14 3.50 2.77 7.32
CA LEU A 14 2.31 1.90 7.30
C LEU A 14 2.58 0.78 6.29
N ASN A 15 2.85 -0.41 6.81
CA ASN A 15 3.11 -1.59 5.99
C ASN A 15 1.80 -2.33 5.73
N ILE A 16 1.29 -2.20 4.52
CA ILE A 16 0.06 -2.86 4.08
C ILE A 16 0.46 -4.16 3.39
N ASP A 17 0.19 -5.28 4.04
CA ASP A 17 0.65 -6.60 3.57
C ASP A 17 -0.49 -7.36 2.91
N PHE A 18 -0.50 -7.32 1.57
CA PHE A 18 -1.39 -8.09 0.73
C PHE A 18 -0.65 -9.23 0.02
N SER A 19 0.45 -9.70 0.60
CA SER A 19 1.26 -10.74 -0.02
C SER A 19 0.69 -12.14 0.22
N ASN A 20 0.96 -13.05 -0.72
CA ASN A 20 0.64 -14.47 -0.61
C ASN A 20 -0.85 -14.79 -0.44
N PHE A 21 -1.72 -13.97 -1.01
CA PHE A 21 -3.17 -14.24 -1.00
C PHE A 21 -3.52 -15.16 -2.16
N HIS A 22 -3.85 -16.41 -1.86
CA HIS A 22 -4.17 -17.42 -2.87
C HIS A 22 -5.66 -17.38 -3.27
N ASP A 23 -6.56 -17.26 -2.29
CA ASP A 23 -7.96 -16.92 -2.53
C ASP A 23 -8.10 -15.43 -2.35
N SER A 24 -7.58 -14.73 -3.35
CA SER A 24 -7.22 -13.34 -3.20
C SER A 24 -8.38 -12.39 -2.88
N ASP A 25 -9.57 -12.62 -3.47
CA ASP A 25 -10.68 -11.67 -3.27
C ASP A 25 -11.15 -11.65 -1.83
N SER A 26 -11.39 -12.84 -1.23
CA SER A 26 -11.86 -12.94 0.15
C SER A 26 -10.80 -12.48 1.16
N GLU A 27 -9.56 -12.93 0.96
CA GLU A 27 -8.46 -12.60 1.87
C GLU A 27 -8.14 -11.11 1.83
N LEU A 28 -8.09 -10.53 0.63
CA LEU A 28 -7.81 -9.12 0.48
C LEU A 28 -8.92 -8.27 1.10
N GLN A 29 -10.18 -8.63 0.86
CA GLN A 29 -11.31 -7.88 1.40
C GLN A 29 -11.31 -7.90 2.92
N ARG A 30 -10.98 -9.04 3.52
CA ARG A 30 -10.85 -9.17 4.97
C ARG A 30 -9.72 -8.28 5.50
N GLU A 31 -8.58 -8.29 4.83
CA GLU A 31 -7.43 -7.47 5.25
C GLU A 31 -7.73 -5.98 5.11
N VAL A 32 -8.38 -5.56 4.03
CA VAL A 32 -8.80 -4.18 3.84
C VAL A 32 -9.73 -3.74 4.96
N ASN A 33 -10.72 -4.57 5.33
CA ASN A 33 -11.61 -4.25 6.42
C ASN A 33 -10.88 -4.12 7.75
N ASN A 34 -9.91 -5.01 8.02
CA ASN A 34 -9.09 -4.94 9.22
C ASN A 34 -8.27 -3.65 9.27
N ILE A 35 -7.71 -3.22 8.15
CA ILE A 35 -6.96 -1.98 8.08
C ILE A 35 -7.88 -0.79 8.39
N LEU A 36 -9.06 -0.76 7.78
CA LEU A 36 -10.00 0.35 7.94
C LEU A 36 -10.52 0.50 9.36
N THR A 37 -10.72 -0.61 10.06
CA THR A 37 -11.28 -0.61 11.41
C THR A 37 -10.21 -0.61 12.50
N GLY A 38 -8.95 -0.84 12.13
CA GLY A 38 -7.83 -0.96 13.06
C GLY A 38 -6.71 0.00 12.75
N ILE A 39 -5.57 -0.54 12.30
CA ILE A 39 -4.32 0.22 12.18
C ILE A 39 -4.39 1.39 11.20
N GLY A 40 -5.14 1.26 10.12
CA GLY A 40 -5.25 2.34 9.14
C GLY A 40 -6.05 3.53 9.62
N LYS A 41 -6.82 3.33 10.67
CA LYS A 41 -7.64 4.39 11.27
C LYS A 41 -6.78 5.51 11.83
N GLU A 42 -5.58 5.20 12.28
CA GLU A 42 -4.64 6.18 12.80
C GLU A 42 -4.19 7.18 11.74
N MET A 43 -4.25 6.80 10.47
CA MET A 43 -3.88 7.68 9.37
C MET A 43 -4.67 9.00 9.39
N TYR A 44 -5.94 8.93 9.78
CA TYR A 44 -6.82 10.10 9.76
C TYR A 44 -6.46 11.15 10.81
N SER A 45 -5.61 10.79 11.78
CA SER A 45 -5.11 11.73 12.79
C SER A 45 -3.74 12.31 12.44
N LYS A 46 -3.14 11.87 11.35
CA LYS A 46 -1.81 12.34 10.93
C LYS A 46 -1.94 13.63 10.12
N PRO A 47 -0.86 14.44 10.08
CA PRO A 47 -0.83 15.62 9.21
C PRO A 47 -0.99 15.24 7.75
N LEU A 48 -1.51 16.16 6.94
CA LEU A 48 -1.63 15.93 5.49
C LEU A 48 -0.25 15.72 4.86
N HIS A 49 -0.19 14.79 3.90
CA HIS A 49 1.02 14.47 3.14
C HIS A 49 2.21 14.06 4.02
N SER A 50 1.93 13.36 5.12
CA SER A 50 2.98 12.94 6.05
C SER A 50 3.19 11.44 6.15
N VAL A 51 2.22 10.64 5.72
CA VAL A 51 2.25 9.19 5.92
C VAL A 51 3.06 8.50 4.82
N LEU A 52 3.99 7.64 5.24
CA LEU A 52 4.75 6.79 4.34
C LEU A 52 4.07 5.42 4.29
N VAL A 53 3.76 4.96 3.08
CA VAL A 53 3.02 3.71 2.89
C VAL A 53 3.84 2.74 2.06
N LEU A 54 3.92 1.48 2.52
CA LEU A 54 4.51 0.40 1.77
C LEU A 54 3.44 -0.67 1.55
N VAL A 55 3.16 -0.98 0.28
CA VAL A 55 2.16 -1.98 -0.08
C VAL A 55 2.87 -3.20 -0.65
N ASP A 56 2.67 -4.35 -0.04
CA ASP A 56 3.29 -5.61 -0.47
C ASP A 56 2.28 -6.47 -1.21
N LEU A 57 2.48 -6.61 -2.52
CA LEU A 57 1.63 -7.42 -3.40
C LEU A 57 2.35 -8.67 -3.92
N ARG A 58 3.46 -9.06 -3.29
CA ARG A 58 4.23 -10.22 -3.75
C ARG A 58 3.39 -11.50 -3.64
N ASN A 59 3.41 -12.30 -4.70
CA ASN A 59 2.72 -13.59 -4.76
C ASN A 59 1.20 -13.51 -4.58
N THR A 60 0.62 -12.38 -4.94
CA THR A 60 -0.84 -12.19 -4.91
C THR A 60 -1.32 -11.93 -6.34
N LYS A 61 -2.33 -12.68 -6.76
CA LYS A 61 -2.90 -12.51 -8.08
C LYS A 61 -3.73 -11.24 -8.14
N MET A 62 -3.40 -10.37 -9.11
CA MET A 62 -4.16 -9.14 -9.29
C MET A 62 -5.42 -9.43 -10.12
N THR A 63 -6.59 -9.14 -9.55
CA THR A 63 -7.88 -9.28 -10.23
C THR A 63 -8.54 -7.91 -10.36
N SER A 64 -9.61 -7.84 -11.17
CA SER A 64 -10.39 -6.61 -11.31
C SER A 64 -11.00 -6.16 -9.98
N SER A 65 -11.45 -7.11 -9.16
CA SER A 65 -12.01 -6.82 -7.85
C SER A 65 -10.97 -6.19 -6.93
N ILE A 66 -9.75 -6.74 -6.91
CA ILE A 66 -8.65 -6.22 -6.12
C ILE A 66 -8.27 -4.81 -6.59
N GLN A 67 -8.17 -4.63 -7.91
CA GLN A 67 -7.86 -3.32 -8.47
C GLN A 67 -8.86 -2.26 -8.02
N LYS A 68 -10.15 -2.60 -8.05
CA LYS A 68 -11.21 -1.70 -7.65
C LYS A 68 -11.10 -1.32 -6.17
N ILE A 69 -10.87 -2.29 -5.31
CA ILE A 69 -10.74 -2.07 -3.87
C ILE A 69 -9.55 -1.14 -3.57
N ILE A 70 -8.40 -1.42 -4.18
CA ILE A 70 -7.20 -0.61 -4.00
C ILE A 70 -7.43 0.82 -4.49
N THR A 71 -8.07 0.97 -5.64
CA THR A 71 -8.38 2.29 -6.21
C THR A 71 -9.24 3.12 -5.26
N GLU A 72 -10.26 2.51 -4.68
CA GLU A 72 -11.15 3.18 -3.74
C GLU A 72 -10.38 3.63 -2.49
N ARG A 73 -9.49 2.78 -1.96
CA ARG A 73 -8.71 3.11 -0.77
C ARG A 73 -7.70 4.22 -1.04
N ILE A 74 -7.06 4.21 -2.19
CA ILE A 74 -6.15 5.29 -2.58
C ILE A 74 -6.90 6.61 -2.64
N THR A 75 -8.07 6.64 -3.26
CA THR A 75 -8.87 7.85 -3.38
C THR A 75 -9.25 8.41 -2.00
N ASP A 76 -9.62 7.54 -1.06
CA ASP A 76 -10.04 7.96 0.27
C ASP A 76 -8.90 8.48 1.14
N THR A 77 -7.67 7.96 0.94
CA THR A 77 -6.56 8.23 1.86
C THR A 77 -5.45 9.09 1.27
N ARG A 78 -5.51 9.41 -0.02
CA ARG A 78 -4.39 10.05 -0.73
C ARG A 78 -3.92 11.37 -0.11
N LYS A 79 -4.80 12.11 0.52
CA LYS A 79 -4.43 13.41 1.10
C LYS A 79 -3.50 13.28 2.31
N TYR A 80 -3.46 12.11 2.95
CA TYR A 80 -2.59 11.87 4.09
C TYR A 80 -1.22 11.30 3.70
N VAL A 81 -1.09 10.79 2.48
CA VAL A 81 0.07 10.02 2.04
C VAL A 81 1.11 10.91 1.38
N ALA A 82 2.38 10.81 1.85
CA ALA A 82 3.50 11.52 1.24
C ALA A 82 4.10 10.71 0.09
N LYS A 83 4.36 9.42 0.33
CA LYS A 83 4.96 8.51 -0.65
C LYS A 83 4.40 7.12 -0.48
N THR A 84 4.34 6.37 -1.58
CA THR A 84 3.94 4.97 -1.58
C THR A 84 4.98 4.13 -2.30
N ALA A 85 5.51 3.12 -1.63
CA ALA A 85 6.36 2.10 -2.25
C ALA A 85 5.55 0.83 -2.44
N VAL A 86 5.74 0.14 -3.57
CA VAL A 86 4.97 -1.06 -3.89
C VAL A 86 5.94 -2.20 -4.19
N LEU A 87 5.75 -3.34 -3.54
CA LEU A 87 6.50 -4.56 -3.79
C LEU A 87 5.67 -5.52 -4.64
N GLY A 88 6.33 -6.22 -5.57
CA GLY A 88 5.70 -7.27 -6.37
C GLY A 88 5.02 -6.81 -7.65
N MET A 89 5.29 -5.59 -8.09
CA MET A 89 4.73 -5.07 -9.35
C MET A 89 5.66 -5.41 -10.51
N THR A 90 5.31 -6.45 -11.26
CA THR A 90 6.08 -6.89 -12.44
C THR A 90 5.12 -7.15 -13.60
N GLY A 91 5.61 -7.00 -14.83
CA GLY A 91 4.83 -7.30 -16.02
C GLY A 91 3.54 -6.47 -16.12
N ILE A 92 2.42 -7.16 -16.23
CA ILE A 92 1.10 -6.53 -16.38
C ILE A 92 0.77 -5.61 -15.21
N ARG A 93 1.25 -5.95 -14.02
CA ARG A 93 1.00 -5.14 -12.82
C ARG A 93 1.60 -3.74 -12.92
N LYS A 94 2.61 -3.56 -13.75
CA LYS A 94 3.21 -2.25 -13.94
C LYS A 94 2.21 -1.24 -14.49
N ALA A 95 1.27 -1.66 -15.33
CA ALA A 95 0.21 -0.79 -15.82
C ALA A 95 -0.71 -0.33 -14.68
N PHE A 96 -0.98 -1.21 -13.72
CA PHE A 96 -1.74 -0.85 -12.52
C PHE A 96 -0.97 0.16 -11.66
N LEU A 97 0.35 -0.01 -11.55
CA LEU A 97 1.17 0.92 -10.78
C LEU A 97 1.08 2.33 -11.36
N ASP A 98 1.20 2.46 -12.67
CA ASP A 98 1.09 3.75 -13.35
C ASP A 98 -0.27 4.39 -13.12
N TYR A 99 -1.34 3.59 -13.17
CA TYR A 99 -2.69 4.03 -12.93
C TYR A 99 -2.87 4.51 -11.48
N PHE A 100 -2.41 3.71 -10.51
CA PHE A 100 -2.51 4.06 -9.10
C PHE A 100 -1.71 5.32 -8.77
N GLY A 101 -0.53 5.48 -9.37
CA GLY A 101 0.29 6.66 -9.15
C GLY A 101 -0.41 7.95 -9.58
N ARG A 102 -1.13 7.89 -10.69
CA ARG A 102 -1.91 9.05 -11.14
C ARG A 102 -3.06 9.39 -10.21
N ILE A 103 -3.75 8.35 -9.69
CA ILE A 103 -4.86 8.56 -8.75
C ILE A 103 -4.36 9.08 -7.41
N ALA A 104 -3.25 8.52 -6.92
CA ALA A 104 -2.69 8.86 -5.61
C ALA A 104 -2.26 10.32 -5.51
N MET A 105 -1.91 10.94 -6.62
CA MET A 105 -1.43 12.32 -6.67
C MET A 105 -0.22 12.54 -5.77
N SER A 106 0.57 11.49 -5.55
CA SER A 106 1.79 11.49 -4.75
C SER A 106 2.81 10.56 -5.40
N ASP A 107 4.06 10.63 -4.96
CA ASP A 107 5.13 9.81 -5.53
C ASP A 107 4.89 8.34 -5.19
N THR A 108 4.77 7.50 -6.22
CA THR A 108 4.52 6.06 -6.09
C THR A 108 5.53 5.32 -6.93
N ARG A 109 6.30 4.41 -6.32
CA ARG A 109 7.34 3.66 -7.02
C ARG A 109 7.31 2.18 -6.66
N ALA A 110 7.73 1.34 -7.61
CA ALA A 110 7.84 -0.09 -7.43
C ALA A 110 9.27 -0.48 -7.06
N PHE A 111 9.38 -1.51 -6.21
CA PHE A 111 10.67 -2.05 -5.77
C PHE A 111 10.60 -3.58 -5.72
N ASP A 112 11.77 -4.22 -5.74
CA ASP A 112 11.87 -5.68 -5.70
C ASP A 112 12.00 -6.21 -4.29
N ASP A 113 12.54 -5.41 -3.36
CA ASP A 113 12.75 -5.86 -1.99
C ASP A 113 12.35 -4.78 -0.98
N PHE A 114 12.12 -5.24 0.25
CA PHE A 114 11.65 -4.39 1.34
C PHE A 114 12.65 -3.29 1.69
N ASP A 115 13.93 -3.64 1.83
CA ASP A 115 14.93 -2.68 2.32
C ASP A 115 15.09 -1.49 1.36
N THR A 116 15.15 -1.76 0.07
CA THR A 116 15.26 -0.71 -0.94
C THR A 116 14.02 0.19 -0.92
N ALA A 117 12.84 -0.42 -0.81
CA ALA A 117 11.59 0.32 -0.74
C ALA A 117 11.52 1.21 0.50
N ALA A 118 11.83 0.65 1.66
CA ALA A 118 11.78 1.39 2.92
C ALA A 118 12.77 2.55 2.94
N ASN A 119 13.98 2.32 2.42
CA ASN A 119 15.01 3.37 2.36
C ASN A 119 14.57 4.52 1.44
N TRP A 120 13.95 4.20 0.31
CA TRP A 120 13.44 5.24 -0.59
C TRP A 120 12.35 6.08 0.08
N LEU A 121 11.49 5.46 0.87
CA LEU A 121 10.43 6.20 1.57
C LEU A 121 10.97 7.27 2.50
N LEU A 122 12.17 7.05 3.05
CA LEU A 122 12.78 7.97 4.01
C LEU A 122 13.59 9.11 3.37
N GLU A 123 13.77 9.08 2.06
CA GLU A 123 14.54 10.11 1.35
C GLU A 123 13.90 11.49 1.38
#